data_11fa8c84682dedc0237224f8396cf35f
#
_entry.id   11fa8c84682dedc0237224f8396cf35f
#
_cell.length_a   1.000
_cell.length_b   1.000
_cell.length_c   1.000
_cell.angle_alpha   90.00
_cell.angle_beta   90.00
_cell.angle_gamma   90.00
#
_symmetry.space_group_name_H-M   'P 1'
#
loop_
_entity.id
_entity.type
_entity.pdbx_description
1 polymer ?
#
loop_
_entity_poly.entity_id
_entity_poly.type
_entity_poly.pdbx_seq_one_letter_code
_entity_poly.pdbx_strand_id
1 'polypeptide(L)'
;MAIWDVFSKKKISAVKPLQSVLPMTGPLGSSVAINRGIVTWQGADAQSFVNDGYVGNDIVYSIVRLITDKAKLAPFGVFKVINETAAKKYKALMSQPEKIKNWKDVLELRSKAFEEYTGDQRLNELLKHPNEEDSWADVVEQWCAFKLVTGNSFVYGRLIEGGANMGKPLTINVLPAQYMAIIANVEVFPPVVAGYQLYFGKLWSFKREEILHDKYFNPQWNITGNQLYGQSPLKAASRTLTRSNEAKTAAVSAFQNGGPAGVLFMNDDRFDPISGGEQAAALKKSVSEKAGSSNYNQIAVSGYKVDWKEIGLSPVELGILESEKWDMVSLCNVYGVPSQLMNDAQNKTFNNQQEGEKALTLRCAIPLLNEIRDDFNKKLHTDWGYANQQDIFIDYDLTVYQELEANKVQQVDWLDKAWWLTPIQKYEEMGIHVPDELRDELSKIYIPSNLQALDTFQPMEAPKNLNDLLNNK
;
A
#
# COMPACT_ATOMS: atom_id res chain seq x y z
N MET A 1 -16.04 20.42 -58.94
CA MET A 1 -17.17 19.97 -58.06
C MET A 1 -16.59 19.14 -56.96
N ALA A 2 -16.71 19.60 -55.76
CA ALA A 2 -15.88 19.26 -54.60
C ALA A 2 -16.40 17.97 -53.90
N ILE A 3 -15.43 17.11 -53.58
CA ILE A 3 -15.60 15.90 -52.75
C ILE A 3 -15.34 16.29 -51.26
N TRP A 4 -16.17 17.21 -50.73
CA TRP A 4 -15.92 17.71 -49.37
C TRP A 4 -17.16 17.68 -48.44
N ASP A 5 -18.16 16.85 -48.74
CA ASP A 5 -19.42 16.85 -47.97
C ASP A 5 -19.83 15.50 -47.34
N VAL A 6 -18.87 14.65 -46.98
CA VAL A 6 -19.22 13.34 -46.35
C VAL A 6 -18.88 13.24 -44.85
N PHE A 7 -18.31 14.27 -44.23
CA PHE A 7 -18.16 14.28 -42.76
C PHE A 7 -19.13 15.29 -42.13
N SER A 8 -20.42 15.03 -42.23
CA SER A 8 -21.38 15.74 -41.41
C SER A 8 -21.18 15.37 -39.93
N LYS A 9 -20.78 16.37 -39.14
CA LYS A 9 -20.71 16.34 -37.68
C LYS A 9 -22.06 15.83 -37.13
N LYS A 10 -22.12 14.55 -36.73
CA LYS A 10 -23.18 14.08 -35.85
C LYS A 10 -23.03 14.85 -34.54
N LYS A 11 -23.86 15.86 -34.31
CA LYS A 11 -24.04 16.49 -33.01
C LYS A 11 -24.40 15.38 -32.04
N ILE A 12 -23.50 15.16 -31.07
CA ILE A 12 -23.79 14.37 -29.87
C ILE A 12 -24.91 15.12 -29.18
N SER A 13 -26.13 14.58 -29.26
CA SER A 13 -27.26 15.13 -28.56
C SER A 13 -27.00 15.13 -27.07
N ALA A 14 -27.15 16.28 -26.42
CA ALA A 14 -27.07 16.43 -24.99
C ALA A 14 -27.88 15.30 -24.30
N VAL A 15 -27.19 14.52 -23.46
CA VAL A 15 -27.81 13.46 -22.68
C VAL A 15 -28.87 14.11 -21.79
N LYS A 16 -30.14 13.77 -22.03
CA LYS A 16 -31.24 14.21 -21.16
C LYS A 16 -30.96 13.67 -19.75
N PRO A 17 -31.14 14.49 -18.68
CA PRO A 17 -30.98 14.01 -17.31
C PRO A 17 -32.03 12.89 -17.09
N LEU A 18 -31.56 11.70 -16.76
CA LEU A 18 -32.42 10.57 -16.42
C LEU A 18 -33.10 10.86 -15.08
N GLN A 19 -34.42 10.62 -15.08
CA GLN A 19 -35.24 10.60 -13.87
C GLN A 19 -34.63 9.65 -12.83
N SER A 20 -34.64 10.07 -11.58
CA SER A 20 -34.15 9.36 -10.40
C SER A 20 -34.67 7.92 -10.36
N VAL A 21 -33.77 6.98 -10.62
CA VAL A 21 -33.99 5.58 -10.23
C VAL A 21 -33.46 5.44 -8.82
N LEU A 22 -34.35 5.24 -7.87
CA LEU A 22 -34.02 4.89 -6.49
C LEU A 22 -33.11 3.65 -6.48
N PRO A 23 -32.06 3.62 -5.66
CA PRO A 23 -31.22 2.44 -5.57
C PRO A 23 -32.05 1.30 -5.01
N MET A 24 -32.26 0.26 -5.82
CA MET A 24 -32.80 -1.01 -5.34
C MET A 24 -31.70 -1.66 -4.49
N THR A 25 -31.86 -1.57 -3.17
CA THR A 25 -31.08 -2.33 -2.20
C THR A 25 -31.52 -3.78 -2.26
N GLY A 26 -30.83 -4.59 -3.05
CA GLY A 26 -30.94 -6.04 -3.02
C GLY A 26 -29.71 -6.64 -2.32
N PRO A 27 -29.84 -7.79 -1.62
CA PRO A 27 -28.76 -8.37 -0.80
C PRO A 27 -27.66 -9.10 -1.59
N LEU A 28 -27.52 -8.86 -2.88
CA LEU A 28 -26.54 -9.51 -3.75
C LEU A 28 -25.86 -8.44 -4.61
N GLY A 29 -24.58 -8.27 -4.30
CA GLY A 29 -23.56 -7.43 -4.91
C GLY A 29 -23.78 -6.86 -6.30
N SER A 30 -23.26 -5.66 -6.49
CA SER A 30 -23.04 -4.95 -7.77
C SER A 30 -24.07 -5.23 -8.87
N SER A 31 -25.16 -4.48 -8.89
CA SER A 31 -26.04 -4.45 -10.04
C SER A 31 -25.51 -3.46 -11.09
N VAL A 32 -25.06 -3.97 -12.21
CA VAL A 32 -24.91 -3.19 -13.42
C VAL A 32 -26.26 -3.11 -14.08
N ALA A 33 -26.81 -1.94 -14.18
CA ALA A 33 -27.92 -1.74 -15.06
C ALA A 33 -27.38 -1.65 -16.50
N ILE A 34 -27.61 -2.69 -17.27
CA ILE A 34 -27.28 -2.74 -18.70
C ILE A 34 -28.33 -1.96 -19.44
N ASN A 35 -28.10 -0.71 -19.67
CA ASN A 35 -28.79 0.03 -20.70
C ASN A 35 -27.97 1.24 -21.12
N ARG A 36 -28.01 1.62 -22.33
CA ARG A 36 -27.31 2.71 -23.03
C ARG A 36 -27.07 3.92 -22.13
N GLY A 37 -25.92 3.96 -21.43
CA GLY A 37 -25.55 5.04 -20.53
C GLY A 37 -25.96 4.87 -19.06
N ILE A 38 -26.13 3.65 -18.56
CA ILE A 38 -26.53 3.39 -17.19
C ILE A 38 -25.34 3.30 -16.25
N VAL A 39 -25.54 3.89 -15.08
CA VAL A 39 -24.57 3.97 -13.98
C VAL A 39 -24.34 2.60 -13.36
N THR A 40 -23.08 2.20 -13.28
CA THR A 40 -22.63 0.99 -12.58
C THR A 40 -22.10 1.38 -11.23
N TRP A 41 -22.83 1.06 -10.16
CA TRP A 41 -22.35 1.29 -8.79
C TRP A 41 -21.36 0.20 -8.40
N GLN A 42 -20.26 0.62 -7.78
CA GLN A 42 -19.39 -0.29 -7.07
C GLN A 42 -20.23 -0.96 -5.97
N GLY A 43 -20.20 -2.28 -5.87
CA GLY A 43 -21.07 -3.01 -4.95
C GLY A 43 -20.79 -2.66 -3.49
N ALA A 44 -21.65 -3.14 -2.60
CA ALA A 44 -21.58 -2.92 -1.14
C ALA A 44 -20.19 -3.20 -0.52
N ASP A 45 -19.38 -4.01 -1.20
CA ASP A 45 -18.03 -4.41 -0.77
C ASP A 45 -17.08 -3.22 -0.52
N ALA A 46 -17.13 -2.15 -1.35
CA ALA A 46 -16.20 -1.03 -1.21
C ALA A 46 -16.47 -0.20 0.06
N GLN A 47 -17.74 0.04 0.38
CA GLN A 47 -18.11 0.73 1.61
C GLN A 47 -17.81 -0.10 2.85
N SER A 48 -18.03 -1.43 2.78
CA SER A 48 -17.67 -2.36 3.82
C SER A 48 -16.15 -2.41 4.04
N PHE A 49 -15.35 -2.42 2.97
CA PHE A 49 -13.88 -2.37 3.11
C PHE A 49 -13.37 -1.08 3.75
N VAL A 50 -14.06 0.03 3.52
CA VAL A 50 -13.72 1.28 4.23
C VAL A 50 -14.14 1.20 5.69
N ASN A 51 -15.38 0.78 5.99
CA ASN A 51 -15.92 0.79 7.35
C ASN A 51 -15.34 -0.34 8.21
N ASP A 52 -15.44 -1.59 7.74
CA ASP A 52 -15.05 -2.77 8.50
C ASP A 52 -13.57 -3.10 8.36
N GLY A 53 -12.95 -2.63 7.24
CA GLY A 53 -11.54 -2.79 6.96
C GLY A 53 -10.72 -1.65 7.54
N TYR A 54 -10.68 -0.50 6.86
CA TYR A 54 -9.77 0.59 7.21
C TYR A 54 -10.13 1.29 8.52
N VAL A 55 -11.42 1.57 8.75
CA VAL A 55 -11.89 2.27 9.96
C VAL A 55 -12.06 1.32 11.14
N GLY A 56 -12.56 0.11 10.87
CA GLY A 56 -12.95 -0.86 11.92
C GLY A 56 -11.86 -1.85 12.32
N ASN A 57 -10.74 -1.93 11.57
CA ASN A 57 -9.68 -2.89 11.86
C ASN A 57 -8.32 -2.19 11.99
N ASP A 58 -7.75 -2.21 13.18
CA ASP A 58 -6.49 -1.56 13.54
C ASP A 58 -5.28 -2.13 12.78
N ILE A 59 -5.29 -3.43 12.44
CA ILE A 59 -4.22 -4.08 11.67
C ILE A 59 -4.21 -3.52 10.25
N VAL A 60 -5.38 -3.47 9.59
CA VAL A 60 -5.52 -2.92 8.23
C VAL A 60 -5.13 -1.44 8.21
N TYR A 61 -5.62 -0.66 9.18
CA TYR A 61 -5.26 0.74 9.33
C TYR A 61 -3.74 0.93 9.42
N SER A 62 -3.09 0.15 10.29
CA SER A 62 -1.64 0.23 10.49
C SER A 62 -0.85 -0.16 9.25
N ILE A 63 -1.26 -1.21 8.53
CA ILE A 63 -0.62 -1.65 7.28
C ILE A 63 -0.72 -0.56 6.20
N VAL A 64 -1.94 -0.06 5.97
CA VAL A 64 -2.17 0.99 4.95
C VAL A 64 -1.38 2.24 5.31
N ARG A 65 -1.40 2.65 6.58
CA ARG A 65 -0.64 3.81 7.05
C ARG A 65 0.87 3.65 6.85
N LEU A 66 1.44 2.49 7.18
CA LEU A 66 2.87 2.23 6.95
C LEU A 66 3.27 2.43 5.47
N ILE A 67 2.42 1.96 4.55
CA ILE A 67 2.68 2.09 3.12
C ILE A 67 2.51 3.55 2.68
N THR A 68 1.42 4.21 3.09
CA THR A 68 1.14 5.60 2.68
C THR A 68 2.12 6.60 3.28
N ASP A 69 2.48 6.44 4.55
CA ASP A 69 3.49 7.26 5.21
C ASP A 69 4.86 7.16 4.50
N LYS A 70 5.19 5.97 3.99
CA LYS A 70 6.41 5.77 3.20
C LYS A 70 6.30 6.40 1.81
N ALA A 71 5.18 6.22 1.12
CA ALA A 71 4.97 6.75 -0.23
C ALA A 71 4.94 8.28 -0.26
N LYS A 72 4.26 8.94 0.68
CA LYS A 72 4.14 10.41 0.72
C LYS A 72 5.44 11.16 1.00
N LEU A 73 6.50 10.46 1.48
CA LEU A 73 7.81 11.08 1.71
C LEU A 73 8.48 11.53 0.42
N ALA A 74 8.20 10.90 -0.72
CA ALA A 74 8.83 11.21 -1.98
C ALA A 74 8.26 12.48 -2.61
N PRO A 75 9.00 13.58 -2.71
CA PRO A 75 8.54 14.78 -3.37
C PRO A 75 8.49 14.55 -4.89
N PHE A 76 7.44 15.07 -5.51
CA PHE A 76 7.29 15.06 -6.96
C PHE A 76 7.79 16.37 -7.55
N GLY A 77 8.40 16.28 -8.74
CA GLY A 77 8.89 17.40 -9.51
C GLY A 77 8.57 17.27 -10.99
N VAL A 78 8.74 18.35 -11.72
CA VAL A 78 8.60 18.39 -13.19
C VAL A 78 9.97 18.23 -13.82
N PHE A 79 10.09 17.31 -14.77
CA PHE A 79 11.34 16.98 -15.45
C PHE A 79 11.17 17.00 -16.95
N LYS A 80 12.28 17.23 -17.63
CA LYS A 80 12.39 17.14 -19.08
C LYS A 80 13.38 16.05 -19.47
N VAL A 81 13.03 15.25 -20.49
CA VAL A 81 13.93 14.23 -21.03
C VAL A 81 15.06 14.89 -21.81
N ILE A 82 16.30 14.66 -21.38
CA ILE A 82 17.51 15.11 -22.10
C ILE A 82 18.04 13.97 -22.98
N ASN A 83 18.03 12.75 -22.45
CA ASN A 83 18.57 11.57 -23.13
C ASN A 83 17.57 10.41 -23.08
N GLU A 84 16.95 10.13 -24.23
CA GLU A 84 15.95 9.07 -24.35
C GLU A 84 16.49 7.66 -24.03
N THR A 85 17.76 7.40 -24.39
CA THR A 85 18.37 6.07 -24.15
C THR A 85 18.57 5.84 -22.66
N ALA A 86 19.05 6.85 -21.95
CA ALA A 86 19.20 6.81 -20.50
C ALA A 86 17.82 6.72 -19.82
N ALA A 87 16.82 7.46 -20.30
CA ALA A 87 15.46 7.43 -19.78
C ALA A 87 14.81 6.04 -19.92
N LYS A 88 15.00 5.37 -21.06
CA LYS A 88 14.51 3.98 -21.26
C LYS A 88 15.19 3.01 -20.31
N LYS A 89 16.50 3.13 -20.10
CA LYS A 89 17.24 2.30 -19.14
C LYS A 89 16.77 2.53 -17.69
N TYR A 90 16.60 3.82 -17.31
CA TYR A 90 16.08 4.16 -15.98
C TYR A 90 14.70 3.55 -15.73
N LYS A 91 13.76 3.71 -16.66
CA LYS A 91 12.42 3.12 -16.54
C LYS A 91 12.47 1.59 -16.43
N ALA A 92 13.34 0.93 -17.21
CA ALA A 92 13.51 -0.51 -17.14
C ALA A 92 14.08 -0.98 -15.78
N LEU A 93 14.99 -0.22 -15.17
CA LEU A 93 15.48 -0.51 -13.82
C LEU A 93 14.40 -0.29 -12.77
N MET A 94 13.68 0.83 -12.85
CA MET A 94 12.62 1.17 -11.89
C MET A 94 11.41 0.23 -11.95
N SER A 95 11.21 -0.50 -13.04
CA SER A 95 10.18 -1.56 -13.10
C SER A 95 10.50 -2.80 -12.25
N GLN A 96 11.76 -2.96 -11.82
CA GLN A 96 12.22 -4.09 -11.01
C GLN A 96 13.14 -3.60 -9.87
N PRO A 97 12.63 -2.78 -8.94
CA PRO A 97 13.45 -2.12 -7.93
C PRO A 97 14.16 -3.10 -7.00
N GLU A 98 13.60 -4.28 -6.78
CA GLU A 98 14.23 -5.34 -5.97
C GLU A 98 15.54 -5.89 -6.55
N LYS A 99 15.74 -5.77 -7.87
CA LYS A 99 16.95 -6.24 -8.55
C LYS A 99 18.07 -5.22 -8.60
N ILE A 100 17.82 -4.00 -8.16
CA ILE A 100 18.80 -2.93 -8.14
C ILE A 100 19.81 -3.20 -7.01
N LYS A 101 21.05 -3.48 -7.40
CA LYS A 101 22.15 -3.71 -6.43
C LYS A 101 22.75 -2.42 -5.94
N ASN A 102 22.88 -1.43 -6.79
CA ASN A 102 23.50 -0.14 -6.47
C ASN A 102 22.57 1.00 -6.89
N TRP A 103 22.04 1.69 -5.90
CA TRP A 103 21.12 2.83 -6.11
C TRP A 103 21.84 4.08 -6.62
N LYS A 104 23.15 4.22 -6.36
CA LYS A 104 23.93 5.33 -6.93
C LYS A 104 23.91 5.31 -8.45
N ASP A 105 24.04 4.13 -9.07
CA ASP A 105 23.99 4.00 -10.54
C ASP A 105 22.63 4.42 -11.10
N VAL A 106 21.56 4.16 -10.35
CA VAL A 106 20.20 4.57 -10.73
C VAL A 106 20.05 6.09 -10.65
N LEU A 107 20.55 6.71 -9.58
CA LEU A 107 20.52 8.17 -9.43
C LEU A 107 21.39 8.87 -10.47
N GLU A 108 22.57 8.32 -10.78
CA GLU A 108 23.44 8.82 -11.84
C GLU A 108 22.78 8.67 -13.22
N LEU A 109 22.15 7.55 -13.47
CA LEU A 109 21.42 7.32 -14.71
C LEU A 109 20.23 8.28 -14.83
N ARG A 110 19.52 8.55 -13.70
CA ARG A 110 18.43 9.53 -13.65
C ARG A 110 18.91 10.93 -13.99
N SER A 111 20.03 11.38 -13.42
CA SER A 111 20.61 12.71 -13.70
C SER A 111 21.09 12.86 -15.14
N LYS A 112 21.54 11.76 -15.77
CA LYS A 112 21.89 11.74 -17.21
C LYS A 112 20.66 11.72 -18.13
N ALA A 113 19.55 11.19 -17.65
CA ALA A 113 18.33 11.02 -18.42
C ALA A 113 17.45 12.27 -18.40
N PHE A 114 17.39 12.95 -17.26
CA PHE A 114 16.40 13.98 -16.96
C PHE A 114 17.03 15.23 -16.35
N GLU A 115 16.44 16.36 -16.65
CA GLU A 115 16.74 17.65 -16.04
C GLU A 115 15.47 18.23 -15.41
N GLU A 116 15.60 18.88 -14.26
CA GLU A 116 14.49 19.56 -13.62
C GLU A 116 14.00 20.71 -14.51
N TYR A 117 12.70 20.74 -14.77
CA TYR A 117 12.09 21.67 -15.69
C TYR A 117 11.20 22.69 -14.98
N THR A 118 11.65 23.92 -14.93
CA THR A 118 10.93 25.05 -14.32
C THR A 118 10.11 25.87 -15.33
N GLY A 119 10.22 25.55 -16.63
CA GLY A 119 9.61 26.34 -17.71
C GLY A 119 8.08 26.29 -17.77
N ASP A 120 7.44 25.23 -17.25
CA ASP A 120 5.99 25.21 -17.07
C ASP A 120 5.63 25.60 -15.64
N GLN A 121 5.40 26.90 -15.43
CA GLN A 121 5.03 27.46 -14.14
C GLN A 121 3.75 26.82 -13.62
N ARG A 122 2.77 26.53 -14.50
CA ARG A 122 1.47 25.97 -14.10
C ARG A 122 1.59 24.57 -13.51
N LEU A 123 2.36 23.69 -14.14
CA LEU A 123 2.56 22.33 -13.66
C LEU A 123 3.35 22.31 -12.33
N ASN A 124 4.35 23.19 -12.22
CA ASN A 124 5.11 23.34 -10.97
C ASN A 124 4.25 23.89 -9.83
N GLU A 125 3.36 24.85 -10.11
CA GLU A 125 2.40 25.35 -9.11
C GLU A 125 1.41 24.27 -8.69
N LEU A 126 0.91 23.47 -9.63
CA LEU A 126 -0.01 22.36 -9.35
C LEU A 126 0.60 21.31 -8.41
N LEU A 127 1.89 20.99 -8.57
CA LEU A 127 2.57 20.07 -7.66
C LEU A 127 2.83 20.67 -6.27
N LYS A 128 2.97 22.01 -6.18
CA LYS A 128 3.13 22.68 -4.88
C LYS A 128 1.80 22.87 -4.16
N HIS A 129 0.77 23.21 -4.90
CA HIS A 129 -0.57 23.52 -4.41
C HIS A 129 -1.61 22.82 -5.29
N PRO A 130 -1.85 21.52 -5.08
CA PRO A 130 -2.77 20.74 -5.90
C PRO A 130 -4.22 21.22 -5.77
N ASN A 131 -4.60 21.68 -4.59
CA ASN A 131 -5.89 22.31 -4.30
C ASN A 131 -5.74 23.31 -3.13
N GLU A 132 -6.88 23.82 -2.61
CA GLU A 132 -6.89 24.83 -1.56
C GLU A 132 -6.57 24.26 -0.16
N GLU A 133 -6.75 22.96 0.05
CA GLU A 133 -6.67 22.32 1.36
C GLU A 133 -5.47 21.38 1.50
N ASP A 134 -5.14 20.63 0.43
CA ASP A 134 -4.16 19.55 0.48
C ASP A 134 -2.80 19.96 -0.07
N SER A 135 -1.74 19.42 0.51
CA SER A 135 -0.42 19.36 -0.12
C SER A 135 -0.34 18.19 -1.11
N TRP A 136 0.71 18.15 -1.97
CA TRP A 136 0.92 17.01 -2.85
C TRP A 136 1.13 15.69 -2.08
N ALA A 137 1.77 15.76 -0.92
CA ALA A 137 1.95 14.59 -0.05
C ALA A 137 0.60 14.03 0.45
N ASP A 138 -0.36 14.92 0.78
CA ASP A 138 -1.70 14.52 1.20
C ASP A 138 -2.47 13.89 0.02
N VAL A 139 -2.34 14.43 -1.19
CA VAL A 139 -2.92 13.84 -2.41
C VAL A 139 -2.35 12.44 -2.66
N VAL A 140 -1.04 12.25 -2.52
CA VAL A 140 -0.41 10.92 -2.65
C VAL A 140 -0.91 9.96 -1.57
N GLU A 141 -1.03 10.42 -0.32
CA GLU A 141 -1.57 9.61 0.78
C GLU A 141 -3.00 9.16 0.49
N GLN A 142 -3.89 10.09 0.14
CA GLN A 142 -5.29 9.79 -0.20
C GLN A 142 -5.39 8.84 -1.41
N TRP A 143 -4.59 9.08 -2.46
CA TRP A 143 -4.55 8.25 -3.65
C TRP A 143 -4.17 6.81 -3.32
N CYS A 144 -3.05 6.63 -2.60
CA CYS A 144 -2.60 5.31 -2.16
C CYS A 144 -3.61 4.64 -1.23
N ALA A 145 -4.16 5.36 -0.25
CA ALA A 145 -5.09 4.81 0.73
C ALA A 145 -6.35 4.27 0.06
N PHE A 146 -6.99 5.05 -0.83
CA PHE A 146 -8.17 4.56 -1.55
C PHE A 146 -7.86 3.35 -2.43
N LYS A 147 -6.74 3.35 -3.12
CA LYS A 147 -6.31 2.22 -3.94
C LYS A 147 -6.06 0.96 -3.10
N LEU A 148 -5.36 1.08 -1.97
CA LEU A 148 -5.05 -0.04 -1.07
C LEU A 148 -6.31 -0.61 -0.41
N VAL A 149 -7.29 0.23 -0.06
CA VAL A 149 -8.50 -0.19 0.63
C VAL A 149 -9.57 -0.70 -0.35
N THR A 150 -9.88 0.08 -1.39
CA THR A 150 -11.00 -0.23 -2.31
C THR A 150 -10.57 -0.90 -3.61
N GLY A 151 -9.27 -0.94 -3.89
CA GLY A 151 -8.72 -1.38 -5.17
C GLY A 151 -8.80 -0.33 -6.28
N ASN A 152 -9.32 0.86 -5.99
CA ASN A 152 -9.53 1.95 -6.93
C ASN A 152 -9.16 3.29 -6.30
N SER A 153 -8.61 4.18 -7.09
CA SER A 153 -8.45 5.59 -6.75
C SER A 153 -8.95 6.45 -7.91
N PHE A 154 -9.73 7.48 -7.60
CA PHE A 154 -10.29 8.40 -8.57
C PHE A 154 -9.76 9.80 -8.29
N VAL A 155 -8.94 10.30 -9.20
CA VAL A 155 -8.34 11.63 -9.08
C VAL A 155 -9.01 12.56 -10.07
N TYR A 156 -9.66 13.58 -9.55
CA TYR A 156 -10.35 14.60 -10.31
C TYR A 156 -9.42 15.76 -10.61
N GLY A 157 -9.19 16.01 -11.90
CA GLY A 157 -8.54 17.20 -12.40
C GLY A 157 -9.57 18.19 -12.93
N ARG A 158 -9.77 19.31 -12.23
CA ARG A 158 -10.60 20.40 -12.74
C ARG A 158 -9.85 21.09 -13.87
N LEU A 159 -10.39 20.99 -15.08
CA LEU A 159 -9.73 21.53 -16.28
C LEU A 159 -10.07 23.02 -16.51
N ILE A 160 -9.11 23.76 -17.00
CA ILE A 160 -9.28 25.18 -17.40
C ILE A 160 -10.08 25.22 -18.71
N GLU A 161 -11.19 25.97 -18.71
CA GLU A 161 -12.13 26.00 -19.85
C GLU A 161 -11.75 27.01 -20.94
N GLY A 162 -10.75 27.90 -20.71
CA GLY A 162 -10.37 28.91 -21.69
C GLY A 162 -8.98 29.49 -21.50
N GLY A 163 -8.51 30.23 -22.51
CA GLY A 163 -7.19 30.89 -22.51
C GLY A 163 -6.04 29.98 -22.97
N ALA A 164 -4.80 30.43 -22.75
CA ALA A 164 -3.59 29.74 -23.21
C ALA A 164 -3.37 28.37 -22.53
N ASN A 165 -3.95 28.17 -21.36
CA ASN A 165 -3.84 26.95 -20.57
C ASN A 165 -5.12 26.08 -20.65
N MET A 166 -5.95 26.27 -21.67
CA MET A 166 -7.17 25.48 -21.85
C MET A 166 -6.86 23.97 -21.87
N GLY A 167 -7.65 23.19 -21.11
CA GLY A 167 -7.48 21.76 -20.98
C GLY A 167 -6.42 21.31 -19.96
N LYS A 168 -5.60 22.23 -19.41
CA LYS A 168 -4.68 21.91 -18.32
C LYS A 168 -5.42 21.87 -16.98
N PRO A 169 -4.98 21.02 -16.02
CA PRO A 169 -5.63 20.95 -14.72
C PRO A 169 -5.41 22.23 -13.91
N LEU A 170 -6.49 22.75 -13.35
CA LEU A 170 -6.49 23.87 -12.40
C LEU A 170 -6.24 23.39 -10.98
N THR A 171 -6.93 22.35 -10.57
CA THR A 171 -6.79 21.71 -9.26
C THR A 171 -6.87 20.20 -9.40
N ILE A 172 -6.29 19.49 -8.44
CA ILE A 172 -6.34 18.03 -8.33
C ILE A 172 -6.93 17.68 -6.97
N ASN A 173 -7.93 16.78 -6.97
CA ASN A 173 -8.58 16.30 -5.77
C ASN A 173 -8.79 14.78 -5.88
N VAL A 174 -8.58 14.05 -4.79
CA VAL A 174 -8.89 12.64 -4.72
C VAL A 174 -10.33 12.47 -4.27
N LEU A 175 -11.12 11.72 -5.04
CA LEU A 175 -12.53 11.51 -4.75
C LEU A 175 -12.76 10.22 -3.96
N PRO A 176 -13.77 10.19 -3.05
CA PRO A 176 -14.07 9.02 -2.23
C PRO A 176 -14.52 7.84 -3.11
N ALA A 177 -13.64 6.87 -3.28
CA ALA A 177 -13.78 5.75 -4.22
C ALA A 177 -15.04 4.91 -3.98
N GLN A 178 -15.49 4.80 -2.71
CA GLN A 178 -16.69 4.04 -2.33
C GLN A 178 -18.00 4.64 -2.85
N TYR A 179 -18.02 5.92 -3.23
CA TYR A 179 -19.21 6.61 -3.76
C TYR A 179 -19.12 6.87 -5.25
N MET A 180 -18.05 6.43 -5.90
CA MET A 180 -17.82 6.62 -7.33
C MET A 180 -18.51 5.52 -8.15
N ALA A 181 -19.21 5.95 -9.18
CA ALA A 181 -19.84 5.07 -10.16
C ALA A 181 -19.26 5.31 -11.55
N ILE A 182 -19.06 4.23 -12.31
CA ILE A 182 -18.53 4.27 -13.67
C ILE A 182 -19.72 4.16 -14.65
N ILE A 183 -19.77 5.09 -15.60
CA ILE A 183 -20.68 5.01 -16.74
C ILE A 183 -19.95 4.30 -17.86
N ALA A 184 -20.42 3.10 -18.22
CA ALA A 184 -19.82 2.31 -19.28
C ALA A 184 -20.54 2.49 -20.61
N ASN A 185 -19.79 2.59 -21.70
CA ASN A 185 -20.31 2.40 -23.03
C ASN A 185 -20.21 0.91 -23.38
N VAL A 186 -21.36 0.24 -23.43
CA VAL A 186 -21.48 -1.19 -23.72
C VAL A 186 -21.74 -1.49 -25.21
N GLU A 187 -21.89 -0.46 -26.05
CA GLU A 187 -22.04 -0.65 -27.50
C GLU A 187 -20.71 -1.08 -28.16
N VAL A 188 -19.58 -0.89 -27.45
CA VAL A 188 -18.25 -1.27 -27.91
C VAL A 188 -17.72 -2.42 -27.04
N PHE A 189 -17.13 -3.43 -27.66
CA PHE A 189 -16.48 -4.52 -26.95
C PHE A 189 -14.96 -4.43 -27.10
N PRO A 190 -14.18 -4.51 -26.01
CA PRO A 190 -14.61 -4.53 -24.60
C PRO A 190 -15.26 -3.21 -24.17
N PRO A 191 -16.17 -3.24 -23.15
CA PRO A 191 -16.80 -2.03 -22.65
C PRO A 191 -15.78 -0.97 -22.23
N VAL A 192 -16.00 0.27 -22.64
CA VAL A 192 -15.14 1.40 -22.31
C VAL A 192 -15.85 2.38 -21.38
N VAL A 193 -15.08 3.08 -20.57
CA VAL A 193 -15.61 4.11 -19.68
C VAL A 193 -16.04 5.32 -20.50
N ALA A 194 -17.30 5.71 -20.35
CA ALA A 194 -17.88 6.90 -20.98
C ALA A 194 -17.80 8.13 -20.05
N GLY A 195 -17.86 7.93 -18.74
CA GLY A 195 -17.80 8.97 -17.74
C GLY A 195 -17.90 8.40 -16.33
N TYR A 196 -18.00 9.29 -15.36
CA TYR A 196 -18.07 8.93 -13.94
C TYR A 196 -19.17 9.72 -13.23
N GLN A 197 -19.68 9.17 -12.15
CA GLN A 197 -20.63 9.84 -11.26
C GLN A 197 -20.23 9.62 -9.82
N LEU A 198 -20.43 10.65 -9.00
CA LEU A 198 -20.28 10.62 -7.56
C LEU A 198 -21.63 10.91 -6.93
N TYR A 199 -22.08 10.04 -6.05
CA TYR A 199 -23.29 10.28 -5.25
C TYR A 199 -22.90 10.60 -3.80
N PHE A 200 -22.98 11.89 -3.45
CA PHE A 200 -22.73 12.35 -2.10
C PHE A 200 -23.74 13.47 -1.76
N GLY A 201 -24.89 13.06 -1.23
CA GLY A 201 -26.04 13.96 -1.02
C GLY A 201 -26.67 14.50 -2.31
N LYS A 202 -25.84 14.77 -3.31
CA LYS A 202 -26.19 15.21 -4.66
C LYS A 202 -25.44 14.36 -5.69
N LEU A 203 -26.00 14.20 -6.86
CA LEU A 203 -25.35 13.53 -7.99
C LEU A 203 -24.45 14.51 -8.73
N TRP A 204 -23.16 14.19 -8.76
CA TRP A 204 -22.14 14.89 -9.54
C TRP A 204 -21.74 14.03 -10.72
N SER A 205 -21.63 14.62 -11.90
CA SER A 205 -21.25 13.90 -13.13
C SER A 205 -19.95 14.50 -13.67
N PHE A 206 -19.01 13.62 -14.01
CA PHE A 206 -17.70 13.97 -14.52
C PHE A 206 -17.47 13.35 -15.88
N LYS A 207 -16.79 14.08 -16.75
CA LYS A 207 -16.34 13.56 -18.02
C LYS A 207 -15.18 12.58 -17.81
N ARG A 208 -14.98 11.68 -18.77
CA ARG A 208 -13.86 10.75 -18.74
C ARG A 208 -12.52 11.46 -18.67
N GLU A 209 -12.38 12.61 -19.36
CA GLU A 209 -11.16 13.40 -19.43
C GLU A 209 -10.81 14.05 -18.09
N GLU A 210 -11.79 14.32 -17.24
CA GLU A 210 -11.60 14.99 -15.95
C GLU A 210 -11.14 14.03 -14.85
N ILE A 211 -11.39 12.73 -14.97
CA ILE A 211 -11.04 11.73 -13.96
C ILE A 211 -9.87 10.86 -14.43
N LEU A 212 -8.83 10.79 -13.60
CA LEU A 212 -7.83 9.75 -13.66
C LEU A 212 -8.29 8.61 -12.75
N HIS A 213 -8.51 7.43 -13.32
CA HIS A 213 -8.90 6.24 -12.59
C HIS A 213 -7.74 5.25 -12.54
N ASP A 214 -7.08 5.20 -11.40
CA ASP A 214 -6.04 4.22 -11.10
C ASP A 214 -6.66 3.03 -10.35
N LYS A 215 -6.34 1.80 -10.78
CA LYS A 215 -6.98 0.60 -10.24
C LYS A 215 -6.10 -0.63 -10.30
N TYR A 216 -6.28 -1.53 -9.35
CA TYR A 216 -5.72 -2.87 -9.44
C TYR A 216 -6.41 -3.71 -10.50
N PHE A 217 -5.69 -4.69 -11.03
CA PHE A 217 -6.26 -5.65 -11.96
C PHE A 217 -7.41 -6.44 -11.31
N ASN A 218 -8.54 -6.57 -12.04
CA ASN A 218 -9.67 -7.36 -11.62
C ASN A 218 -9.95 -8.47 -12.66
N PRO A 219 -9.71 -9.73 -12.33
CA PRO A 219 -9.96 -10.86 -13.23
C PRO A 219 -11.44 -11.22 -13.37
N GLN A 220 -12.32 -10.66 -12.54
CA GLN A 220 -13.76 -10.97 -12.56
C GLN A 220 -14.45 -10.21 -13.69
N TRP A 221 -14.58 -10.87 -14.82
CA TRP A 221 -15.38 -10.39 -15.94
C TRP A 221 -16.81 -10.87 -15.83
N ASN A 222 -17.73 -9.93 -15.81
CA ASN A 222 -19.15 -10.24 -15.83
C ASN A 222 -19.92 -9.18 -16.64
N ILE A 223 -21.18 -9.52 -16.94
CA ILE A 223 -22.10 -8.62 -17.67
C ILE A 223 -22.31 -7.32 -16.87
N THR A 224 -22.08 -7.38 -15.57
CA THR A 224 -22.25 -6.26 -14.65
C THR A 224 -21.10 -5.26 -14.66
N GLY A 225 -20.03 -5.47 -15.45
CA GLY A 225 -18.93 -4.51 -15.62
C GLY A 225 -17.91 -4.48 -14.46
N ASN A 226 -17.81 -5.55 -13.66
CA ASN A 226 -16.84 -5.63 -12.57
C ASN A 226 -15.40 -5.40 -13.03
N GLN A 227 -15.07 -5.77 -14.27
CA GLN A 227 -13.74 -5.54 -14.87
C GLN A 227 -13.40 -4.06 -15.04
N LEU A 228 -14.37 -3.16 -14.95
CA LEU A 228 -14.12 -1.72 -15.01
C LEU A 228 -13.59 -1.17 -13.70
N TYR A 229 -13.90 -1.85 -12.58
CA TYR A 229 -13.37 -1.53 -11.25
C TYR A 229 -12.16 -2.40 -10.91
N GLY A 230 -11.29 -1.90 -10.09
CA GLY A 230 -10.17 -2.65 -9.50
C GLY A 230 -10.64 -3.59 -8.39
N GLN A 231 -9.90 -4.66 -8.18
CA GLN A 231 -10.15 -5.58 -7.07
C GLN A 231 -9.41 -5.11 -5.83
N SER A 232 -10.14 -4.90 -4.72
CA SER A 232 -9.54 -4.61 -3.42
C SER A 232 -8.67 -5.77 -2.93
N PRO A 233 -7.48 -5.50 -2.37
CA PRO A 233 -6.70 -6.51 -1.65
C PRO A 233 -7.48 -7.12 -0.49
N LEU A 234 -8.33 -6.35 0.19
CA LEU A 234 -9.19 -6.80 1.28
C LEU A 234 -10.24 -7.82 0.81
N LYS A 235 -10.61 -7.81 -0.47
CA LYS A 235 -11.51 -8.84 -1.01
C LYS A 235 -10.86 -10.22 -0.98
N ALA A 236 -9.58 -10.31 -1.29
CA ALA A 236 -8.83 -11.56 -1.18
C ALA A 236 -8.68 -12.01 0.30
N ALA A 237 -8.53 -11.05 1.21
CA ALA A 237 -8.38 -11.27 2.64
C ALA A 237 -9.71 -11.23 3.42
N SER A 238 -10.87 -11.21 2.76
CA SER A 238 -12.18 -10.98 3.41
C SER A 238 -12.45 -11.94 4.57
N ARG A 239 -12.08 -13.21 4.43
CA ARG A 239 -12.24 -14.20 5.51
C ARG A 239 -11.36 -13.90 6.72
N THR A 240 -10.12 -13.51 6.50
CA THR A 240 -9.17 -13.12 7.56
C THR A 240 -9.64 -11.85 8.25
N LEU A 241 -10.10 -10.86 7.49
CA LEU A 241 -10.65 -9.62 8.01
C LEU A 241 -11.87 -9.87 8.90
N THR A 242 -12.84 -10.65 8.39
CA THR A 242 -14.05 -11.01 9.18
C THR A 242 -13.66 -11.76 10.45
N ARG A 243 -12.77 -12.74 10.35
CA ARG A 243 -12.31 -13.50 11.53
C ARG A 243 -11.65 -12.59 12.57
N SER A 244 -10.76 -11.68 12.15
CA SER A 244 -10.09 -10.71 13.02
C SER A 244 -11.12 -9.81 13.73
N ASN A 245 -12.11 -9.28 13.01
CA ASN A 245 -13.15 -8.42 13.57
C ASN A 245 -14.05 -9.18 14.56
N GLU A 246 -14.48 -10.39 14.20
CA GLU A 246 -15.31 -11.23 15.07
C GLU A 246 -14.55 -11.70 16.32
N ALA A 247 -13.28 -12.05 16.18
CA ALA A 247 -12.44 -12.43 17.31
C ALA A 247 -12.29 -11.30 18.34
N LYS A 248 -12.05 -10.06 17.85
CA LYS A 248 -12.00 -8.87 18.70
C LYS A 248 -13.34 -8.57 19.35
N THR A 249 -14.43 -8.69 18.60
CA THR A 249 -15.79 -8.53 19.14
C THR A 249 -16.10 -9.56 20.22
N ALA A 250 -15.74 -10.83 19.99
CA ALA A 250 -15.90 -11.89 20.98
C ALA A 250 -15.05 -11.66 22.23
N ALA A 251 -13.80 -11.19 22.07
CA ALA A 251 -12.93 -10.84 23.19
C ALA A 251 -13.54 -9.70 24.03
N VAL A 252 -13.97 -8.61 23.39
CA VAL A 252 -14.64 -7.48 24.07
C VAL A 252 -15.89 -7.95 24.79
N SER A 253 -16.73 -8.76 24.13
CA SER A 253 -17.96 -9.31 24.73
C SER A 253 -17.65 -10.18 25.95
N ALA A 254 -16.59 -11.01 25.90
CA ALA A 254 -16.18 -11.80 27.03
C ALA A 254 -15.73 -10.95 28.23
N PHE A 255 -15.01 -9.86 27.98
CA PHE A 255 -14.66 -8.89 29.05
C PHE A 255 -15.89 -8.16 29.60
N GLN A 256 -16.82 -7.75 28.72
CA GLN A 256 -18.04 -7.07 29.15
C GLN A 256 -18.98 -7.96 29.95
N ASN A 257 -19.09 -9.24 29.60
CA ASN A 257 -19.98 -10.20 30.25
C ASN A 257 -19.35 -10.93 31.41
N GLY A 258 -18.03 -10.78 31.65
CA GLY A 258 -17.33 -11.35 32.81
C GLY A 258 -17.07 -12.86 32.72
N GLY A 259 -17.06 -13.43 31.51
CA GLY A 259 -16.72 -14.84 31.32
C GLY A 259 -17.45 -15.55 30.18
N PRO A 260 -17.23 -16.85 30.00
CA PRO A 260 -17.86 -17.63 28.94
C PRO A 260 -19.37 -17.75 29.12
N ALA A 261 -20.06 -17.94 28.00
CA ALA A 261 -21.50 -18.18 28.02
C ALA A 261 -21.83 -19.50 28.69
N GLY A 262 -22.83 -19.51 29.56
CA GLY A 262 -23.27 -20.70 30.24
C GLY A 262 -24.76 -20.67 30.58
N VAL A 263 -25.27 -21.80 31.01
CA VAL A 263 -26.65 -21.93 31.49
C VAL A 263 -26.61 -22.15 32.98
N LEU A 264 -27.42 -21.39 33.67
CA LEU A 264 -27.63 -21.44 35.07
C LEU A 264 -28.87 -22.32 35.33
N PHE A 265 -28.69 -23.43 36.01
CA PHE A 265 -29.79 -24.33 36.39
C PHE A 265 -30.12 -24.13 37.85
N MET A 266 -31.41 -23.99 38.15
CA MET A 266 -31.88 -24.14 39.53
C MET A 266 -32.01 -25.64 39.85
N ASN A 267 -31.19 -26.11 40.76
CA ASN A 267 -31.20 -27.49 41.23
C ASN A 267 -31.56 -27.48 42.72
N ASP A 268 -32.78 -27.01 43.01
CA ASP A 268 -33.31 -26.89 44.38
C ASP A 268 -34.66 -27.57 44.46
N ASP A 269 -34.82 -28.47 45.44
CA ASP A 269 -36.08 -29.21 45.71
C ASP A 269 -37.24 -28.27 46.05
N ARG A 270 -36.95 -26.99 46.36
CA ARG A 270 -37.93 -25.94 46.64
C ARG A 270 -38.41 -25.22 45.35
N PHE A 271 -37.90 -25.63 44.19
CA PHE A 271 -38.29 -25.02 42.92
C PHE A 271 -39.70 -25.47 42.51
N ASP A 272 -40.64 -24.53 42.51
CA ASP A 272 -41.99 -24.78 42.04
C ASP A 272 -42.10 -24.50 40.52
N PRO A 273 -42.45 -25.51 39.72
CA PRO A 273 -42.60 -25.33 38.27
C PRO A 273 -43.63 -24.26 37.85
N ILE A 274 -44.60 -23.97 38.70
CA ILE A 274 -45.65 -23.00 38.39
C ILE A 274 -45.16 -21.54 38.59
N SER A 275 -44.41 -21.29 39.63
CA SER A 275 -43.82 -19.96 39.94
C SER A 275 -42.37 -19.80 39.44
N GLY A 276 -41.81 -20.85 38.84
CA GLY A 276 -40.41 -20.92 38.42
C GLY A 276 -39.98 -19.85 37.40
N GLY A 277 -40.93 -19.36 36.60
CA GLY A 277 -40.65 -18.27 35.65
C GLY A 277 -40.25 -16.95 36.32
N GLU A 278 -40.92 -16.57 37.41
CA GLU A 278 -40.58 -15.33 38.14
C GLU A 278 -39.25 -15.49 38.90
N GLN A 279 -39.02 -16.66 39.49
CA GLN A 279 -37.78 -16.97 40.22
C GLN A 279 -36.58 -17.00 39.26
N ALA A 280 -36.72 -17.57 38.06
CA ALA A 280 -35.70 -17.58 37.05
C ALA A 280 -35.41 -16.16 36.51
N ALA A 281 -36.46 -15.33 36.35
CA ALA A 281 -36.31 -13.92 35.95
C ALA A 281 -35.59 -13.09 37.02
N ALA A 282 -35.93 -13.31 38.31
CA ALA A 282 -35.26 -12.64 39.42
C ALA A 282 -33.78 -13.05 39.54
N LEU A 283 -33.45 -14.32 39.34
CA LEU A 283 -32.07 -14.82 39.33
C LEU A 283 -31.31 -14.24 38.15
N LYS A 284 -31.90 -14.26 36.93
CA LYS A 284 -31.31 -13.67 35.74
C LYS A 284 -30.99 -12.18 35.97
N LYS A 285 -31.92 -11.44 36.58
CA LYS A 285 -31.72 -10.02 36.88
C LYS A 285 -30.58 -9.81 37.89
N SER A 286 -30.52 -10.60 38.98
CA SER A 286 -29.46 -10.48 39.99
C SER A 286 -28.07 -10.84 39.45
N VAL A 287 -27.99 -11.80 38.53
CA VAL A 287 -26.74 -12.14 37.85
C VAL A 287 -26.34 -11.08 36.81
N SER A 288 -27.31 -10.59 36.03
CA SER A 288 -27.02 -9.53 35.03
C SER A 288 -26.61 -8.20 35.66
N GLU A 289 -27.14 -7.85 36.84
CA GLU A 289 -26.74 -6.64 37.57
C GLU A 289 -25.29 -6.71 38.10
N LYS A 290 -24.77 -7.91 38.27
CA LYS A 290 -23.40 -8.15 38.75
C LYS A 290 -22.44 -8.62 37.65
N ALA A 291 -22.95 -8.85 36.47
CA ALA A 291 -22.14 -9.13 35.29
C ALA A 291 -21.54 -7.84 34.73
N GLY A 292 -20.43 -7.95 34.02
CA GLY A 292 -19.78 -6.85 33.34
C GLY A 292 -18.44 -6.43 33.95
N SER A 293 -17.65 -5.73 33.16
CA SER A 293 -16.27 -5.31 33.49
C SER A 293 -16.19 -4.40 34.74
N SER A 294 -17.22 -3.60 35.00
CA SER A 294 -17.32 -2.73 36.19
C SER A 294 -17.57 -3.51 37.50
N ASN A 295 -18.06 -4.72 37.39
CA ASN A 295 -18.40 -5.60 38.53
C ASN A 295 -17.46 -6.81 38.65
N TYR A 296 -16.33 -6.78 37.98
CA TYR A 296 -15.33 -7.85 37.99
C TYR A 296 -14.93 -8.19 39.46
N ASN A 297 -14.92 -9.48 39.77
CA ASN A 297 -14.68 -10.01 41.12
C ASN A 297 -15.77 -9.71 42.18
N GLN A 298 -16.96 -9.26 41.84
CA GLN A 298 -18.05 -9.19 42.80
C GLN A 298 -18.69 -10.57 43.01
N ILE A 299 -18.92 -10.90 44.27
CA ILE A 299 -19.55 -12.18 44.66
C ILE A 299 -21.06 -12.05 44.50
N ALA A 300 -21.65 -12.86 43.62
CA ALA A 300 -23.11 -13.01 43.58
C ALA A 300 -23.55 -14.04 44.63
N VAL A 301 -24.49 -13.64 45.47
CA VAL A 301 -25.08 -14.52 46.48
C VAL A 301 -26.49 -14.89 46.02
N SER A 302 -26.75 -16.21 45.90
CA SER A 302 -28.06 -16.75 45.59
C SER A 302 -28.65 -17.44 46.83
N GLY A 303 -29.95 -17.25 47.10
CA GLY A 303 -30.69 -17.98 48.11
C GLY A 303 -31.12 -19.39 47.67
N TYR A 304 -30.88 -19.76 46.43
CA TYR A 304 -31.21 -21.03 45.84
C TYR A 304 -29.95 -21.79 45.45
N LYS A 305 -30.02 -23.12 45.46
CA LYS A 305 -28.96 -23.96 44.92
C LYS A 305 -28.97 -23.85 43.37
N VAL A 306 -27.91 -23.31 42.83
CA VAL A 306 -27.73 -23.09 41.38
C VAL A 306 -26.50 -23.83 40.90
N ASP A 307 -26.66 -24.55 39.79
CA ASP A 307 -25.56 -25.18 39.09
C ASP A 307 -25.27 -24.40 37.79
N TRP A 308 -24.02 -24.10 37.55
CA TRP A 308 -23.55 -23.47 36.35
C TRP A 308 -22.98 -24.50 35.36
N LYS A 309 -23.48 -24.52 34.14
CA LYS A 309 -22.90 -25.32 33.07
C LYS A 309 -22.43 -24.40 31.97
N GLU A 310 -21.13 -24.39 31.76
CA GLU A 310 -20.50 -23.69 30.68
C GLU A 310 -20.89 -24.30 29.33
N ILE A 311 -21.31 -23.50 28.37
CA ILE A 311 -21.72 -23.93 27.01
C ILE A 311 -20.76 -23.35 25.95
N GLY A 312 -20.17 -22.20 26.24
CA GLY A 312 -19.23 -21.54 25.34
C GLY A 312 -17.79 -21.87 25.69
N LEU A 313 -16.91 -21.80 24.68
CA LEU A 313 -15.47 -21.84 24.89
C LEU A 313 -14.99 -20.47 25.39
N SER A 314 -14.03 -20.48 26.30
CA SER A 314 -13.38 -19.26 26.75
C SER A 314 -12.54 -18.64 25.60
N PRO A 315 -12.27 -17.33 25.62
CA PRO A 315 -11.38 -16.70 24.63
C PRO A 315 -9.99 -17.35 24.53
N VAL A 316 -9.49 -17.91 25.63
CA VAL A 316 -8.22 -18.64 25.70
C VAL A 316 -8.33 -19.99 24.98
N GLU A 317 -9.42 -20.73 25.19
CA GLU A 317 -9.69 -22.02 24.54
C GLU A 317 -9.94 -21.84 23.04
N LEU A 318 -10.52 -20.70 22.61
CA LEU A 318 -10.65 -20.32 21.22
C LEU A 318 -9.31 -19.91 20.59
N GLY A 319 -8.25 -19.75 21.38
CA GLY A 319 -6.93 -19.32 20.86
C GLY A 319 -6.96 -17.94 20.19
N ILE A 320 -7.81 -17.04 20.67
CA ILE A 320 -8.05 -15.73 20.02
C ILE A 320 -6.76 -14.94 19.84
N LEU A 321 -5.89 -14.90 20.87
CA LEU A 321 -4.62 -14.17 20.81
C LEU A 321 -3.65 -14.73 19.76
N GLU A 322 -3.59 -16.05 19.63
CA GLU A 322 -2.76 -16.70 18.63
C GLU A 322 -3.33 -16.49 17.21
N SER A 323 -4.65 -16.60 17.09
CA SER A 323 -5.37 -16.32 15.84
C SER A 323 -5.13 -14.89 15.36
N GLU A 324 -5.19 -13.90 16.25
CA GLU A 324 -4.94 -12.49 15.93
C GLU A 324 -3.55 -12.26 15.35
N LYS A 325 -2.53 -12.92 15.89
CA LYS A 325 -1.17 -12.87 15.36
C LYS A 325 -1.10 -13.44 13.94
N TRP A 326 -1.72 -14.57 13.68
CA TRP A 326 -1.77 -15.17 12.34
C TRP A 326 -2.60 -14.34 11.37
N ASP A 327 -3.65 -13.67 11.83
CA ASP A 327 -4.44 -12.74 11.03
C ASP A 327 -3.61 -11.52 10.61
N MET A 328 -2.82 -10.96 11.53
CA MET A 328 -1.88 -9.87 11.24
C MET A 328 -0.87 -10.31 10.18
N VAL A 329 -0.21 -11.45 10.32
CA VAL A 329 0.75 -11.96 9.34
C VAL A 329 0.09 -12.20 7.98
N SER A 330 -1.12 -12.75 7.96
CA SER A 330 -1.88 -13.00 6.73
C SER A 330 -2.24 -11.70 6.00
N LEU A 331 -2.69 -10.68 6.73
CA LEU A 331 -2.98 -9.35 6.18
C LEU A 331 -1.71 -8.67 5.67
N CYS A 332 -0.61 -8.75 6.42
CA CYS A 332 0.70 -8.25 5.98
C CYS A 332 1.13 -8.89 4.65
N ASN A 333 0.96 -10.21 4.51
CA ASN A 333 1.29 -10.93 3.27
C ASN A 333 0.46 -10.47 2.07
N VAL A 334 -0.83 -10.16 2.27
CA VAL A 334 -1.72 -9.66 1.20
C VAL A 334 -1.24 -8.32 0.66
N TYR A 335 -0.72 -7.46 1.53
CA TYR A 335 -0.19 -6.15 1.14
C TYR A 335 1.32 -6.15 0.80
N GLY A 336 2.01 -7.27 1.02
CA GLY A 336 3.46 -7.37 0.82
C GLY A 336 4.30 -6.65 1.88
N VAL A 337 3.71 -6.31 3.03
CA VAL A 337 4.38 -5.63 4.15
C VAL A 337 5.07 -6.65 5.03
N PRO A 338 6.35 -6.47 5.40
CA PRO A 338 7.03 -7.33 6.35
C PRO A 338 6.37 -7.26 7.74
N SER A 339 5.95 -8.41 8.29
CA SER A 339 5.24 -8.47 9.59
C SER A 339 6.06 -7.94 10.77
N GLN A 340 7.40 -7.98 10.67
CA GLN A 340 8.29 -7.45 11.70
C GLN A 340 8.13 -5.93 11.93
N LEU A 341 7.61 -5.19 10.95
CA LEU A 341 7.32 -3.77 11.08
C LEU A 341 6.04 -3.49 11.89
N MET A 342 5.19 -4.51 12.07
CA MET A 342 3.96 -4.44 12.86
C MET A 342 4.18 -4.73 14.36
N ASN A 343 5.39 -4.47 14.89
CA ASN A 343 5.76 -4.75 16.29
C ASN A 343 5.67 -6.24 16.69
N ASP A 344 5.92 -7.17 15.76
CA ASP A 344 6.06 -8.57 16.10
C ASP A 344 7.29 -8.78 17.01
N ALA A 345 7.04 -8.89 18.30
CA ALA A 345 8.08 -8.96 19.35
C ALA A 345 9.02 -10.17 19.20
N GLN A 346 8.60 -11.23 18.50
CA GLN A 346 9.40 -12.44 18.32
C GLN A 346 10.49 -12.28 17.25
N ASN A 347 10.30 -11.37 16.30
CA ASN A 347 11.19 -11.17 15.15
C ASN A 347 11.91 -9.81 15.17
N LYS A 348 11.82 -9.05 16.26
CA LYS A 348 12.32 -7.68 16.36
C LYS A 348 13.80 -7.65 16.73
N THR A 349 14.67 -7.79 15.73
CA THR A 349 16.10 -7.40 15.85
C THR A 349 16.34 -6.15 15.03
N PHE A 350 17.34 -5.36 15.40
CA PHE A 350 17.68 -4.12 14.70
C PHE A 350 17.94 -4.34 13.20
N ASN A 351 18.67 -5.40 12.86
CA ASN A 351 18.94 -5.75 11.46
C ASN A 351 17.65 -6.13 10.71
N ASN A 352 16.77 -6.91 11.33
CA ASN A 352 15.49 -7.30 10.72
C ASN A 352 14.58 -6.09 10.48
N GLN A 353 14.64 -5.09 11.34
CA GLN A 353 13.87 -3.86 11.18
C GLN A 353 14.38 -3.05 9.98
N GLN A 354 15.68 -2.85 9.84
CA GLN A 354 16.27 -2.14 8.69
C GLN A 354 15.96 -2.85 7.37
N GLU A 355 16.13 -4.17 7.32
CA GLU A 355 15.77 -4.97 6.14
C GLU A 355 14.26 -4.92 5.86
N GLY A 356 13.44 -4.88 6.91
CA GLY A 356 12.00 -4.71 6.80
C GLY A 356 11.61 -3.36 6.19
N GLU A 357 12.21 -2.26 6.63
CA GLU A 357 11.98 -0.92 6.08
C GLU A 357 12.40 -0.84 4.61
N LYS A 358 13.57 -1.38 4.28
CA LYS A 358 14.03 -1.47 2.90
C LYS A 358 13.07 -2.29 2.04
N ALA A 359 12.61 -3.43 2.53
CA ALA A 359 11.64 -4.26 1.82
C ALA A 359 10.30 -3.55 1.63
N LEU A 360 9.80 -2.79 2.63
CA LEU A 360 8.60 -1.98 2.53
C LEU A 360 8.73 -0.93 1.41
N THR A 361 9.85 -0.21 1.37
CA THR A 361 10.13 0.79 0.35
C THR A 361 10.18 0.16 -1.05
N LEU A 362 10.92 -0.95 -1.22
CA LEU A 362 11.11 -1.58 -2.52
C LEU A 362 9.86 -2.31 -3.05
N ARG A 363 9.09 -2.95 -2.17
CA ARG A 363 7.95 -3.81 -2.55
C ARG A 363 6.62 -3.09 -2.56
N CYS A 364 6.46 -2.08 -1.69
CA CYS A 364 5.17 -1.41 -1.53
C CYS A 364 5.22 0.04 -2.03
N ALA A 365 6.12 0.90 -1.49
CA ALA A 365 6.09 2.32 -1.78
C ALA A 365 6.52 2.64 -3.23
N ILE A 366 7.67 2.16 -3.68
CA ILE A 366 8.18 2.44 -5.04
C ILE A 366 7.25 1.94 -6.15
N PRO A 367 6.69 0.71 -6.10
CA PRO A 367 5.72 0.28 -7.10
C PRO A 367 4.49 1.17 -7.18
N LEU A 368 3.91 1.58 -6.03
CA LEU A 368 2.77 2.50 -6.02
C LEU A 368 3.13 3.87 -6.59
N LEU A 369 4.30 4.42 -6.24
CA LEU A 369 4.77 5.69 -6.78
C LEU A 369 5.02 5.60 -8.29
N ASN A 370 5.53 4.49 -8.80
CA ASN A 370 5.68 4.25 -10.23
C ASN A 370 4.32 4.25 -10.94
N GLU A 371 3.32 3.60 -10.37
CA GLU A 371 1.97 3.57 -10.94
C GLU A 371 1.34 4.97 -10.95
N ILE A 372 1.43 5.72 -9.83
CA ILE A 372 0.97 7.11 -9.74
C ILE A 372 1.67 7.98 -10.80
N ARG A 373 3.00 7.90 -10.90
CA ARG A 373 3.78 8.63 -11.90
C ARG A 373 3.34 8.31 -13.31
N ASP A 374 3.23 7.02 -13.64
CA ASP A 374 2.95 6.58 -15.00
C ASP A 374 1.51 6.91 -15.41
N ASP A 375 0.54 6.74 -14.52
CA ASP A 375 -0.86 7.06 -14.76
C ASP A 375 -1.09 8.57 -14.85
N PHE A 376 -0.44 9.35 -13.98
CA PHE A 376 -0.50 10.80 -14.04
C PHE A 376 0.11 11.34 -15.34
N ASN A 377 1.29 10.88 -15.73
CA ASN A 377 1.93 11.28 -16.98
C ASN A 377 1.10 10.87 -18.20
N LYS A 378 0.56 9.65 -18.19
CA LYS A 378 -0.38 9.22 -19.23
C LYS A 378 -1.56 10.17 -19.34
N LYS A 379 -2.16 10.55 -18.23
CA LYS A 379 -3.32 11.45 -18.20
C LYS A 379 -2.95 12.87 -18.67
N LEU A 380 -1.79 13.38 -18.24
CA LEU A 380 -1.25 14.66 -18.71
C LEU A 380 -1.16 14.70 -20.25
N HIS A 381 -0.59 13.66 -20.84
CA HIS A 381 -0.33 13.62 -22.29
C HIS A 381 -1.56 13.25 -23.13
N THR A 382 -2.57 12.59 -22.55
CA THR A 382 -3.78 12.22 -23.30
C THR A 382 -4.88 13.26 -23.18
N ASP A 383 -5.17 13.71 -21.95
CA ASP A 383 -6.41 14.44 -21.66
C ASP A 383 -6.18 15.81 -21.03
N TRP A 384 -5.01 16.04 -20.39
CA TRP A 384 -4.76 17.24 -19.59
C TRP A 384 -3.87 18.29 -20.26
N GLY A 385 -3.99 18.45 -21.57
CA GLY A 385 -3.46 19.58 -22.33
C GLY A 385 -1.96 19.56 -22.60
N TYR A 386 -1.25 18.46 -22.33
CA TYR A 386 0.19 18.29 -22.59
C TYR A 386 0.50 17.35 -23.77
N ALA A 387 -0.45 17.10 -24.65
CA ALA A 387 -0.30 16.16 -25.78
C ALA A 387 0.90 16.50 -26.70
N ASN A 388 1.22 17.79 -26.86
CA ASN A 388 2.32 18.27 -27.70
C ASN A 388 3.66 18.43 -26.95
N GLN A 389 3.71 18.09 -25.66
CA GLN A 389 4.86 18.29 -24.77
C GLN A 389 5.25 16.96 -24.10
N GLN A 390 5.46 15.92 -24.91
CA GLN A 390 5.75 14.57 -24.41
C GLN A 390 7.13 14.40 -23.77
N ASP A 391 8.00 15.39 -23.94
CA ASP A 391 9.32 15.48 -23.30
C ASP A 391 9.24 15.97 -21.83
N ILE A 392 8.11 16.58 -21.44
CA ILE A 392 7.86 17.04 -20.07
C ILE A 392 7.05 15.97 -19.33
N PHE A 393 7.49 15.61 -18.13
CA PHE A 393 6.81 14.62 -17.29
C PHE A 393 7.04 14.91 -15.82
N ILE A 394 6.21 14.32 -14.96
CA ILE A 394 6.44 14.34 -13.52
C ILE A 394 7.16 13.06 -13.08
N ASP A 395 8.04 13.20 -12.12
CA ASP A 395 8.71 12.08 -11.46
C ASP A 395 8.93 12.42 -9.99
N TYR A 396 9.20 11.41 -9.17
CA TYR A 396 9.44 11.57 -7.75
C TYR A 396 10.92 11.40 -7.41
N ASP A 397 11.35 11.96 -6.29
CA ASP A 397 12.73 11.88 -5.83
C ASP A 397 12.93 10.70 -4.88
N LEU A 398 13.95 9.89 -5.19
CA LEU A 398 14.33 8.70 -4.43
C LEU A 398 15.35 8.98 -3.32
N THR A 399 15.98 10.17 -3.33
CA THR A 399 17.06 10.51 -2.39
C THR A 399 16.59 10.61 -0.95
N VAL A 400 15.28 10.73 -0.75
CA VAL A 400 14.65 10.76 0.59
C VAL A 400 14.69 9.42 1.31
N TYR A 401 14.87 8.32 0.57
CA TYR A 401 14.89 6.97 1.14
C TYR A 401 16.30 6.56 1.54
N GLN A 402 16.71 6.90 2.77
CA GLN A 402 18.03 6.59 3.31
C GLN A 402 18.33 5.09 3.36
N GLU A 403 17.31 4.26 3.53
CA GLU A 403 17.42 2.80 3.54
C GLU A 403 17.82 2.19 2.18
N LEU A 404 17.73 2.95 1.09
CA LEU A 404 18.22 2.55 -0.23
C LEU A 404 19.73 2.81 -0.39
N GLU A 405 20.29 3.71 0.40
CA GLU A 405 21.72 3.88 0.42
C GLU A 405 22.38 2.58 0.92
N ALA A 406 23.48 2.20 0.28
CA ALA A 406 24.26 1.07 0.75
C ALA A 406 24.65 1.33 2.21
N ASN A 407 24.43 0.31 3.07
CA ASN A 407 24.85 0.41 4.47
C ASN A 407 26.35 0.74 4.49
N LYS A 408 26.71 1.97 4.85
CA LYS A 408 28.09 2.47 4.81
C LYS A 408 29.04 1.57 5.60
N VAL A 409 28.53 0.99 6.68
CA VAL A 409 29.31 0.06 7.51
C VAL A 409 29.61 -1.23 6.74
N GLN A 410 28.62 -1.83 6.10
CA GLN A 410 28.83 -3.04 5.29
C GLN A 410 29.70 -2.75 4.06
N GLN A 411 29.55 -1.57 3.46
CA GLN A 411 30.37 -1.14 2.33
C GLN A 411 31.84 -0.95 2.77
N VAL A 412 32.07 -0.31 3.91
CA VAL A 412 33.40 -0.15 4.48
C VAL A 412 34.02 -1.50 4.85
N ASP A 413 33.26 -2.39 5.51
CA ASP A 413 33.70 -3.74 5.85
C ASP A 413 34.05 -4.57 4.61
N TRP A 414 33.29 -4.43 3.54
CA TRP A 414 33.59 -5.11 2.27
C TRP A 414 34.83 -4.51 1.62
N LEU A 415 34.93 -3.18 1.56
CA LEU A 415 36.09 -2.47 1.01
C LEU A 415 37.35 -2.74 1.80
N ASP A 416 37.26 -2.89 3.11
CA ASP A 416 38.39 -3.26 3.96
C ASP A 416 38.95 -4.66 3.61
N LYS A 417 38.02 -5.61 3.40
CA LYS A 417 38.37 -6.98 2.99
C LYS A 417 38.81 -7.10 1.53
N ALA A 418 38.49 -6.12 0.69
CA ALA A 418 38.80 -6.10 -0.75
C ALA A 418 40.26 -5.64 -0.97
N TRP A 419 41.24 -6.49 -0.65
CA TRP A 419 42.68 -6.21 -0.81
C TRP A 419 43.10 -6.02 -2.27
N TRP A 420 42.33 -6.54 -3.24
CA TRP A 420 42.58 -6.43 -4.69
C TRP A 420 42.21 -5.08 -5.28
N LEU A 421 41.51 -4.23 -4.54
CA LEU A 421 41.17 -2.87 -4.96
C LEU A 421 42.26 -1.90 -4.47
N THR A 422 42.61 -0.94 -5.34
CA THR A 422 43.51 0.15 -4.92
C THR A 422 42.81 1.08 -3.92
N PRO A 423 43.53 1.74 -3.02
CA PRO A 423 42.92 2.72 -2.14
C PRO A 423 42.11 3.79 -2.88
N ILE A 424 42.59 4.25 -4.05
CA ILE A 424 41.84 5.21 -4.86
C ILE A 424 40.46 4.67 -5.29
N GLN A 425 40.42 3.42 -5.75
CA GLN A 425 39.15 2.77 -6.10
C GLN A 425 38.22 2.63 -4.89
N LYS A 426 38.77 2.35 -3.70
CA LYS A 426 37.99 2.29 -2.45
C LYS A 426 37.42 3.65 -2.08
N TYR A 427 38.15 4.74 -2.27
CA TYR A 427 37.68 6.11 -2.02
C TYR A 427 36.59 6.51 -3.06
N GLU A 428 36.82 6.18 -4.34
CA GLU A 428 35.84 6.43 -5.40
C GLU A 428 34.52 5.69 -5.16
N GLU A 429 34.57 4.42 -4.75
CA GLU A 429 33.38 3.62 -4.37
C GLU A 429 32.65 4.23 -3.15
N MET A 430 33.37 4.84 -2.21
CA MET A 430 32.76 5.56 -1.09
C MET A 430 32.26 6.96 -1.48
N GLY A 431 32.49 7.40 -2.71
CA GLY A 431 32.13 8.74 -3.19
C GLY A 431 32.97 9.87 -2.56
N ILE A 432 34.16 9.55 -2.08
CA ILE A 432 35.09 10.51 -1.50
C ILE A 432 36.05 10.98 -2.60
N HIS A 433 36.07 12.30 -2.85
CA HIS A 433 36.98 12.89 -3.81
C HIS A 433 38.42 12.85 -3.28
N VAL A 434 39.30 12.23 -4.06
CA VAL A 434 40.74 12.15 -3.74
C VAL A 434 41.46 13.31 -4.41
N PRO A 435 42.24 14.16 -3.66
CA PRO A 435 43.04 15.20 -4.25
C PRO A 435 44.07 14.63 -5.24
N ASP A 436 44.31 15.36 -6.33
CA ASP A 436 45.20 14.90 -7.41
C ASP A 436 46.64 14.62 -6.91
N GLU A 437 47.10 15.31 -5.88
CA GLU A 437 48.40 15.14 -5.27
C GLU A 437 48.63 13.75 -4.65
N LEU A 438 47.57 13.06 -4.21
CA LEU A 438 47.62 11.74 -3.56
C LEU A 438 47.28 10.59 -4.53
N ARG A 439 46.90 10.88 -5.75
CA ARG A 439 46.46 9.86 -6.71
C ARG A 439 47.52 8.83 -7.04
N ASP A 440 48.74 9.26 -7.26
CA ASP A 440 49.85 8.37 -7.64
C ASP A 440 50.23 7.42 -6.47
N GLU A 441 50.13 7.88 -5.24
CA GLU A 441 50.44 7.08 -4.05
C GLU A 441 49.31 6.08 -3.74
N LEU A 442 48.06 6.50 -3.90
CA LEU A 442 46.86 5.68 -3.63
C LEU A 442 46.49 4.73 -4.78
N SER A 443 47.18 4.83 -5.92
CA SER A 443 46.98 3.91 -7.07
C SER A 443 47.65 2.54 -6.89
N LYS A 444 48.47 2.36 -5.86
CA LYS A 444 49.18 1.10 -5.61
C LYS A 444 48.30 0.10 -4.89
N ILE A 445 48.38 -1.18 -5.29
CA ILE A 445 47.70 -2.27 -4.59
C ILE A 445 48.54 -2.70 -3.38
N TYR A 446 47.95 -2.70 -2.20
CA TYR A 446 48.58 -3.17 -0.97
C TYR A 446 48.10 -4.60 -0.70
N ILE A 447 49.04 -5.52 -0.72
CA ILE A 447 48.78 -6.93 -0.40
C ILE A 447 48.95 -7.11 1.13
N PRO A 448 47.94 -7.65 1.84
CA PRO A 448 48.08 -7.96 3.25
C PRO A 448 49.27 -8.91 3.49
N SER A 449 50.03 -8.65 4.55
CA SER A 449 51.26 -9.42 4.86
C SER A 449 51.05 -10.91 5.14
N ASN A 450 49.81 -11.31 5.37
CA ASN A 450 49.38 -12.72 5.55
C ASN A 450 49.02 -13.42 4.23
N LEU A 451 49.00 -12.74 3.09
CA LEU A 451 48.78 -13.31 1.77
C LEU A 451 50.10 -13.36 1.03
N GLN A 452 50.63 -14.57 0.82
CA GLN A 452 51.77 -14.80 -0.05
C GLN A 452 51.30 -15.33 -1.40
N ALA A 453 51.93 -14.84 -2.49
CA ALA A 453 51.63 -15.37 -3.82
C ALA A 453 52.02 -16.85 -3.88
N LEU A 454 51.19 -17.66 -4.54
CA LEU A 454 51.44 -19.11 -4.68
C LEU A 454 52.81 -19.43 -5.31
N ASP A 455 53.31 -18.55 -6.16
CA ASP A 455 54.61 -18.67 -6.83
C ASP A 455 55.80 -18.44 -5.94
N THR A 456 55.62 -17.88 -4.74
CA THR A 456 56.68 -17.67 -3.73
C THR A 456 56.63 -18.68 -2.60
N PHE A 457 55.73 -19.66 -2.68
CA PHE A 457 55.67 -20.74 -1.72
C PHE A 457 56.86 -21.67 -1.93
N GLN A 458 58.02 -21.37 -1.29
CA GLN A 458 59.05 -22.37 -1.09
C GLN A 458 58.51 -23.32 -0.03
N PRO A 459 58.30 -24.62 -0.37
CA PRO A 459 57.94 -25.59 0.63
C PRO A 459 59.01 -25.55 1.73
N MET A 460 58.64 -25.35 2.98
CA MET A 460 59.55 -25.53 4.08
C MET A 460 60.21 -26.89 3.90
N GLU A 461 61.52 -26.89 3.67
CA GLU A 461 62.26 -28.15 3.64
C GLU A 461 61.99 -28.85 4.99
N ALA A 462 61.38 -30.01 4.91
CA ALA A 462 61.23 -30.86 6.09
C ALA A 462 62.59 -31.02 6.74
N PRO A 463 62.70 -30.84 8.06
CA PRO A 463 64.00 -30.99 8.76
C PRO A 463 64.59 -32.35 8.37
N LYS A 464 65.78 -32.32 7.77
CA LYS A 464 66.48 -33.47 7.16
C LYS A 464 66.83 -34.56 8.11
N ASN A 465 66.75 -34.33 9.44
CA ASN A 465 67.02 -35.36 10.44
C ASN A 465 66.23 -35.16 11.72
N LEU A 466 65.39 -36.12 12.04
CA LEU A 466 64.72 -36.23 13.34
C LEU A 466 65.71 -36.40 14.50
N ASN A 467 66.98 -36.77 14.19
CA ASN A 467 68.04 -37.01 15.18
C ASN A 467 68.70 -35.71 15.70
N ASP A 468 68.57 -34.58 14.98
CA ASP A 468 69.15 -33.29 15.46
C ASP A 468 68.29 -32.60 16.52
N LEU A 469 67.04 -33.00 16.70
CA LEU A 469 66.18 -32.51 17.73
C LEU A 469 66.30 -33.25 19.09
N LEU A 470 66.97 -34.39 19.08
CA LEU A 470 67.15 -35.21 20.30
C LEU A 470 68.50 -34.96 21.05
N ASN A 471 69.42 -34.24 20.41
CA ASN A 471 70.81 -34.07 20.99
C ASN A 471 71.02 -32.68 21.62
N ASN A 472 70.02 -31.80 21.70
CA ASN A 472 70.09 -30.54 22.48
C ASN A 472 69.22 -30.66 23.74
N LYS A 473 69.72 -31.43 24.72
CA LYS A 473 69.39 -31.29 26.11
C LYS A 473 70.64 -31.03 26.90
#